data_bf13661cae0474e30e1ec771088e9926
#
_entry.id   bf13661cae0474e30e1ec771088e9926
#
_cell.length_a   1.000
_cell.length_b   1.000
_cell.length_c   1.000
_cell.angle_alpha   90.00
_cell.angle_beta   90.00
_cell.angle_gamma   90.00
#
_symmetry.space_group_name_H-M   'P 1'
#
loop_
_entity.id
_entity.type
_entity.pdbx_description
1 polymer ?
#
loop_
_entity_poly.entity_id
_entity_poly.type
_entity_poly.pdbx_seq_one_letter_code
_entity_poly.pdbx_strand_id
1 'polypeptide(L)'
;MEERDDYKFLKLRDAISCLNQRVNLVGVVLELGLPKKSKGTDFFISLKIVDESYSDPGISVNFFAESVEKLPVVASPGDIILLSHVVMKTHEREVYAFFNKKFSSFALYEGISGGDFIPYQVSARFRTRELDKKFIADLRKWLTGFQLNTDPNNFQFLREIKEGQRLSLICKILHIREGAEKEWIIFVWDGTDAPSKKIQTKMTDEMDNPLPLQLEKEPLPRDILCTFPSVGSVLTVVLGEGNKNLGLGFLKTGMWLNFLNIICEVHAGLWRGVLMPFTKLRYVPKEDRCVLGCQRCYEERLSEKWGRMPWSCFPSPSTVTEVEHDHVPLVTLRDILTYPEVTAKFKCVMRVVAAFPCEAENFLSPVGTYRVRLTIEDPTARVHAFLYAEDGRA
;
A
#
# COMPACT_ATOMS: atom_id res chain seq x y z
N MET A 1 38.77 26.03 27.78
CA MET A 1 38.94 25.16 26.61
C MET A 1 37.69 25.35 25.77
N GLU A 2 37.75 26.32 24.82
CA GLU A 2 36.61 26.58 23.94
C GLU A 2 36.37 25.33 23.12
N GLU A 3 35.19 24.75 23.28
CA GLU A 3 34.68 23.70 22.37
C GLU A 3 34.65 24.34 20.97
N ARG A 4 35.53 23.89 20.10
CA ARG A 4 35.45 24.20 18.69
C ARG A 4 34.13 23.73 18.18
N ASP A 5 33.25 24.66 17.87
CA ASP A 5 31.89 24.42 17.37
C ASP A 5 31.95 24.06 15.87
N ASP A 6 32.67 22.95 15.57
CA ASP A 6 32.78 22.38 14.22
C ASP A 6 31.48 21.68 13.76
N TYR A 7 30.38 21.79 14.54
CA TYR A 7 29.19 21.07 14.32
C TYR A 7 28.09 21.95 13.71
N LYS A 8 28.29 22.32 12.46
CA LYS A 8 27.30 23.07 11.70
C LYS A 8 26.47 22.12 10.82
N PHE A 9 25.13 22.16 10.97
CA PHE A 9 24.23 21.53 10.00
C PHE A 9 24.17 22.41 8.74
N LEU A 10 24.34 21.76 7.59
CA LEU A 10 24.16 22.39 6.30
C LEU A 10 22.73 22.21 5.81
N LYS A 11 22.19 23.19 5.13
CA LYS A 11 20.99 23.04 4.33
C LYS A 11 21.25 22.04 3.20
N LEU A 12 20.26 21.25 2.85
CA LEU A 12 20.44 20.21 1.83
C LEU A 12 20.91 20.76 0.49
N ARG A 13 20.42 21.95 0.10
CA ARG A 13 20.87 22.63 -1.13
C ARG A 13 22.36 22.94 -1.12
N ASP A 14 22.91 23.38 0.01
CA ASP A 14 24.33 23.72 0.14
C ASP A 14 25.19 22.44 0.19
N ALA A 15 24.67 21.39 0.82
CA ALA A 15 25.37 20.12 0.96
C ALA A 15 25.66 19.45 -0.39
N ILE A 16 24.82 19.65 -1.40
CA ILE A 16 25.01 19.12 -2.76
C ILE A 16 26.36 19.54 -3.35
N SER A 17 26.83 20.73 -3.00
CA SER A 17 28.10 21.27 -3.48
C SER A 17 29.32 20.69 -2.75
N CYS A 18 29.14 20.04 -1.61
CA CYS A 18 30.21 19.54 -0.74
C CYS A 18 30.64 18.10 -1.11
N LEU A 19 30.88 17.83 -2.40
CA LEU A 19 31.29 16.51 -2.87
C LEU A 19 32.56 16.01 -2.17
N ASN A 20 32.56 14.75 -1.76
CA ASN A 20 33.61 14.05 -1.02
C ASN A 20 33.97 14.69 0.35
N GLN A 21 33.16 15.61 0.85
CA GLN A 21 33.32 16.21 2.16
C GLN A 21 32.41 15.54 3.18
N ARG A 22 32.82 15.62 4.46
CA ARG A 22 31.98 15.21 5.59
C ARG A 22 31.11 16.39 5.99
N VAL A 23 29.80 16.14 6.06
CA VAL A 23 28.82 17.16 6.42
C VAL A 23 27.85 16.61 7.48
N ASN A 24 27.21 17.53 8.20
CA ASN A 24 26.09 17.20 9.07
C ASN A 24 24.82 17.72 8.41
N LEU A 25 23.80 16.88 8.37
CA LEU A 25 22.52 17.15 7.72
C LEU A 25 21.38 16.94 8.68
N VAL A 26 20.33 17.72 8.51
CA VAL A 26 19.04 17.46 9.12
C VAL A 26 17.98 17.55 8.05
N GLY A 27 17.02 16.64 8.09
CA GLY A 27 15.95 16.62 7.09
C GLY A 27 14.77 15.78 7.49
N VAL A 28 13.68 15.97 6.79
CA VAL A 28 12.45 15.17 6.92
C VAL A 28 12.57 13.96 6.00
N VAL A 29 12.27 12.78 6.52
CA VAL A 29 12.27 11.54 5.73
C VAL A 29 11.02 11.50 4.86
N LEU A 30 11.21 11.61 3.56
CA LEU A 30 10.15 11.62 2.57
C LEU A 30 9.87 10.25 1.99
N GLU A 31 10.93 9.51 1.62
CA GLU A 31 10.83 8.20 1.01
C GLU A 31 11.68 7.19 1.79
N LEU A 32 11.15 5.97 1.90
CA LEU A 32 11.84 4.84 2.50
C LEU A 32 12.04 3.76 1.43
N GLY A 33 13.28 3.34 1.24
CA GLY A 33 13.58 2.10 0.55
C GLY A 33 13.29 0.90 1.47
N LEU A 34 13.00 -0.24 0.89
CA LEU A 34 12.97 -1.48 1.66
C LEU A 34 14.40 -1.93 1.91
N PRO A 35 14.76 -2.31 3.14
CA PRO A 35 16.08 -2.85 3.41
C PRO A 35 16.33 -4.13 2.61
N LYS A 36 17.55 -4.28 2.14
CA LYS A 36 17.98 -5.43 1.35
C LYS A 36 19.41 -5.82 1.68
N LYS A 37 19.76 -7.07 1.41
CA LYS A 37 21.15 -7.51 1.50
C LYS A 37 21.96 -6.87 0.38
N SER A 38 23.09 -6.26 0.71
CA SER A 38 24.01 -5.72 -0.29
C SER A 38 24.72 -6.84 -1.08
N LYS A 39 25.47 -6.49 -2.11
CA LYS A 39 26.34 -7.48 -2.81
C LYS A 39 27.44 -8.05 -1.91
N GLY A 40 27.73 -7.40 -0.78
CA GLY A 40 28.65 -7.87 0.25
C GLY A 40 27.93 -8.52 1.43
N THR A 41 28.51 -8.37 2.63
CA THR A 41 27.96 -8.94 3.88
C THR A 41 26.94 -8.02 4.56
N ASP A 42 26.95 -6.74 4.24
CA ASP A 42 26.14 -5.73 4.92
C ASP A 42 24.70 -5.67 4.37
N PHE A 43 23.79 -5.22 5.22
CA PHE A 43 22.43 -4.81 4.83
C PHE A 43 22.46 -3.36 4.39
N PHE A 44 21.56 -3.01 3.48
CA PHE A 44 21.46 -1.71 2.86
C PHE A 44 20.03 -1.17 2.93
N ILE A 45 19.89 0.11 3.25
CA ILE A 45 18.65 0.89 3.08
C ILE A 45 18.97 2.26 2.49
N SER A 46 18.08 2.77 1.65
CA SER A 46 18.13 4.14 1.16
C SER A 46 16.91 4.91 1.66
N LEU A 47 17.15 6.04 2.29
CA LEU A 47 16.12 7.01 2.66
C LEU A 47 16.26 8.22 1.75
N LYS A 48 15.16 8.91 1.43
CA LYS A 48 15.19 10.23 0.81
C LYS A 48 14.78 11.27 1.84
N ILE A 49 15.62 12.28 2.03
CA ILE A 49 15.37 13.39 2.95
C ILE A 49 15.18 14.69 2.19
N VAL A 50 14.38 15.57 2.77
CA VAL A 50 14.07 16.91 2.27
C VAL A 50 14.15 17.94 3.39
N ASP A 51 14.35 19.19 3.02
CA ASP A 51 14.21 20.35 3.90
C ASP A 51 13.59 21.53 3.13
N GLU A 52 13.41 22.66 3.77
CA GLU A 52 12.86 23.87 3.15
C GLU A 52 13.71 24.41 1.99
N SER A 53 15.00 24.07 1.95
CA SER A 53 15.94 24.53 0.91
C SER A 53 15.93 23.63 -0.33
N TYR A 54 15.61 22.33 -0.15
CA TYR A 54 15.66 21.31 -1.21
C TYR A 54 14.61 20.23 -0.99
N SER A 55 13.37 20.57 -1.32
CA SER A 55 12.20 19.71 -1.11
C SER A 55 11.90 18.75 -2.28
N ASP A 56 12.34 19.08 -3.47
CA ASP A 56 12.20 18.26 -4.68
C ASP A 56 13.45 18.41 -5.55
N PRO A 57 14.10 17.32 -5.94
CA PRO A 57 13.82 15.91 -5.68
C PRO A 57 14.29 15.39 -4.30
N GLY A 58 14.89 16.20 -3.43
CA GLY A 58 15.50 15.80 -2.17
C GLY A 58 16.83 15.07 -2.32
N ILE A 59 17.45 14.64 -1.23
CA ILE A 59 18.74 13.93 -1.21
C ILE A 59 18.53 12.49 -0.73
N SER A 60 19.07 11.53 -1.46
CA SER A 60 19.12 10.14 -1.02
C SER A 60 20.23 9.95 0.01
N VAL A 61 19.94 9.25 1.09
CA VAL A 61 20.89 8.84 2.12
C VAL A 61 21.02 7.33 2.13
N ASN A 62 22.21 6.83 1.85
CA ASN A 62 22.49 5.42 1.75
C ASN A 62 23.17 4.87 3.01
N PHE A 63 22.50 3.99 3.71
CA PHE A 63 22.97 3.34 4.93
C PHE A 63 23.42 1.91 4.65
N PHE A 64 24.55 1.53 5.25
CA PHE A 64 25.04 0.17 5.26
C PHE A 64 25.33 -0.25 6.70
N ALA A 65 24.87 -1.41 7.12
CA ALA A 65 25.06 -1.94 8.44
C ALA A 65 25.27 -3.47 8.41
N GLU A 66 25.96 -4.00 9.40
CA GLU A 66 26.24 -5.44 9.55
C GLU A 66 24.99 -6.26 9.83
N SER A 67 23.97 -5.63 10.46
CA SER A 67 22.69 -6.25 10.77
C SER A 67 21.55 -5.24 10.51
N VAL A 68 20.36 -5.77 10.31
CA VAL A 68 19.16 -4.97 10.02
C VAL A 68 18.80 -4.06 11.19
N GLU A 69 18.99 -4.51 12.42
CA GLU A 69 18.66 -3.78 13.65
C GLU A 69 19.49 -2.50 13.81
N LYS A 70 20.66 -2.42 13.13
CA LYS A 70 21.53 -1.24 13.11
C LYS A 70 21.15 -0.22 12.04
N LEU A 71 20.23 -0.58 11.14
CA LEU A 71 19.71 0.35 10.14
C LEU A 71 18.69 1.32 10.79
N PRO A 72 18.51 2.53 10.21
CA PRO A 72 17.45 3.42 10.66
C PRO A 72 16.07 2.79 10.39
N VAL A 73 15.26 2.69 11.42
CA VAL A 73 13.86 2.24 11.38
C VAL A 73 12.97 3.46 11.59
N VAL A 74 12.49 4.02 10.50
CA VAL A 74 11.62 5.20 10.53
C VAL A 74 10.25 4.79 11.05
N ALA A 75 9.78 5.41 12.11
CA ALA A 75 8.51 5.08 12.76
C ALA A 75 7.30 5.63 11.97
N SER A 76 7.49 6.75 11.28
CA SER A 76 6.46 7.35 10.43
C SER A 76 7.10 8.15 9.28
N PRO A 77 6.56 8.08 8.06
CA PRO A 77 6.93 9.05 7.04
C PRO A 77 6.66 10.46 7.54
N GLY A 78 7.57 11.38 7.25
CA GLY A 78 7.55 12.73 7.81
C GLY A 78 8.41 12.88 9.07
N ASP A 79 8.97 11.80 9.62
CA ASP A 79 9.89 11.87 10.74
C ASP A 79 11.19 12.61 10.36
N ILE A 80 11.85 13.16 11.37
CA ILE A 80 13.06 13.96 11.19
C ILE A 80 14.28 13.11 11.50
N ILE A 81 15.26 13.15 10.61
CA ILE A 81 16.56 12.50 10.81
C ILE A 81 17.67 13.53 10.94
N LEU A 82 18.45 13.41 12.00
CA LEU A 82 19.73 14.11 12.13
C LEU A 82 20.85 13.16 11.72
N LEU A 83 21.76 13.65 10.90
CA LEU A 83 22.88 12.92 10.34
C LEU A 83 24.17 13.66 10.63
N SER A 84 25.12 12.97 11.25
CA SER A 84 26.43 13.55 11.53
C SER A 84 27.50 12.84 10.74
N HIS A 85 28.45 13.62 10.19
CA HIS A 85 29.63 13.14 9.47
C HIS A 85 29.31 12.19 8.30
N VAL A 86 28.19 12.42 7.59
CA VAL A 86 27.92 11.73 6.34
C VAL A 86 28.79 12.29 5.22
N VAL A 87 29.12 11.47 4.24
CA VAL A 87 29.98 11.89 3.12
C VAL A 87 29.12 12.10 1.89
N MET A 88 29.18 13.29 1.31
CA MET A 88 28.49 13.57 0.04
C MET A 88 29.22 12.87 -1.10
N LYS A 89 28.50 12.12 -1.92
CA LYS A 89 29.02 11.36 -3.06
C LYS A 89 28.15 11.57 -4.29
N THR A 90 28.68 11.22 -5.44
CA THR A 90 27.94 11.22 -6.69
C THR A 90 27.96 9.84 -7.35
N HIS A 91 26.84 9.44 -7.95
CA HIS A 91 26.69 8.25 -8.77
C HIS A 91 25.73 8.55 -9.90
N GLU A 92 26.10 8.26 -11.14
CA GLU A 92 25.28 8.51 -12.34
C GLU A 92 24.70 9.95 -12.42
N ARG A 93 25.46 10.96 -12.01
CA ARG A 93 25.10 12.38 -11.91
C ARG A 93 24.15 12.75 -10.75
N GLU A 94 23.71 11.79 -9.95
CA GLU A 94 22.94 12.08 -8.74
C GLU A 94 23.86 12.22 -7.53
N VAL A 95 23.61 13.24 -6.72
CA VAL A 95 24.33 13.46 -5.46
C VAL A 95 23.56 12.78 -4.34
N TYR A 96 24.26 12.04 -3.51
CA TYR A 96 23.70 11.35 -2.36
C TYR A 96 24.60 11.44 -1.13
N ALA A 97 24.03 11.30 0.05
CA ALA A 97 24.77 11.19 1.29
C ALA A 97 25.07 9.73 1.60
N PHE A 98 26.34 9.43 1.87
CA PHE A 98 26.81 8.11 2.27
C PHE A 98 27.03 8.06 3.78
N PHE A 99 26.25 7.21 4.46
CA PHE A 99 26.42 6.96 5.88
C PHE A 99 27.51 5.88 6.09
N ASN A 100 28.60 6.28 6.73
CA ASN A 100 29.71 5.38 7.04
C ASN A 100 29.58 4.86 8.47
N LYS A 101 29.41 3.55 8.63
CA LYS A 101 29.23 2.87 9.93
C LYS A 101 30.35 3.12 10.94
N LYS A 102 31.55 3.54 10.49
CA LYS A 102 32.71 3.77 11.36
C LYS A 102 32.72 5.14 12.03
N PHE A 103 32.19 6.17 11.39
CA PHE A 103 32.29 7.55 11.91
C PHE A 103 31.01 8.38 11.80
N SER A 104 30.05 7.96 10.99
CA SER A 104 28.77 8.67 10.92
C SER A 104 27.84 8.24 12.05
N SER A 105 26.95 9.14 12.44
CA SER A 105 25.89 8.85 13.40
C SER A 105 24.56 9.44 12.96
N PHE A 106 23.45 8.86 13.44
CA PHE A 106 22.12 9.35 13.18
C PHE A 106 21.25 9.33 14.44
N ALA A 107 20.22 10.18 14.43
CA ALA A 107 19.09 10.11 15.35
C ALA A 107 17.79 10.38 14.62
N LEU A 108 16.74 9.67 15.01
CA LEU A 108 15.39 9.78 14.47
C LEU A 108 14.44 10.35 15.52
N TYR A 109 13.65 11.33 15.10
CA TYR A 109 12.68 12.03 15.92
C TYR A 109 11.31 12.02 15.24
N GLU A 110 10.25 12.04 16.03
CA GLU A 110 8.89 12.20 15.50
C GLU A 110 8.75 13.55 14.78
N GLY A 111 8.15 13.52 13.59
CA GLY A 111 7.88 14.73 12.79
C GLY A 111 6.65 15.52 13.25
N ILE A 112 5.92 15.03 14.26
CA ILE A 112 4.65 15.62 14.73
C ILE A 112 4.93 16.95 15.43
N SER A 113 4.14 17.97 15.11
CA SER A 113 4.18 19.27 15.78
C SER A 113 3.83 19.12 17.26
N GLY A 114 4.64 19.69 18.15
CA GLY A 114 4.45 19.62 19.61
C GLY A 114 4.99 18.35 20.27
N GLY A 115 5.61 17.43 19.52
CA GLY A 115 6.31 16.27 20.07
C GLY A 115 7.53 16.68 20.90
N ASP A 116 7.99 15.78 21.77
CA ASP A 116 9.20 16.02 22.55
C ASP A 116 10.47 16.00 21.66
N PHE A 117 11.61 16.34 22.25
CA PHE A 117 12.91 16.35 21.57
C PHE A 117 13.75 15.13 21.92
N ILE A 118 13.10 14.02 22.28
CA ILE A 118 13.74 12.75 22.58
C ILE A 118 13.76 11.90 21.31
N PRO A 119 14.93 11.47 20.83
CA PRO A 119 14.99 10.59 19.67
C PRO A 119 14.48 9.19 20.04
N TYR A 120 13.63 8.62 19.20
CA TYR A 120 13.14 7.25 19.42
C TYR A 120 14.14 6.17 18.93
N GLN A 121 15.08 6.54 18.05
CA GLN A 121 16.20 5.69 17.67
C GLN A 121 17.46 6.53 17.48
N VAL A 122 18.57 6.00 17.95
CA VAL A 122 19.90 6.60 17.78
C VAL A 122 20.93 5.56 17.38
N SER A 123 21.91 5.93 16.59
CA SER A 123 23.09 5.09 16.36
C SER A 123 24.07 5.21 17.53
N ALA A 124 24.91 4.19 17.75
CA ALA A 124 25.81 4.06 18.92
C ALA A 124 26.73 5.28 19.16
N ARG A 125 26.97 6.10 18.17
CA ARG A 125 27.88 7.27 18.27
C ARG A 125 27.16 8.62 18.33
N PHE A 126 25.85 8.61 18.31
CA PHE A 126 25.08 9.85 18.37
C PHE A 126 25.19 10.49 19.77
N ARG A 127 25.33 11.81 19.80
CA ARG A 127 25.29 12.63 21.02
C ARG A 127 24.28 13.74 20.82
N THR A 128 23.29 13.82 21.67
CA THR A 128 22.28 14.89 21.69
C THR A 128 22.91 16.21 22.07
N ARG A 129 22.49 17.31 21.45
CA ARG A 129 22.91 18.69 21.70
C ARG A 129 21.72 19.60 21.85
N GLU A 130 21.83 20.65 22.62
CA GLU A 130 20.75 21.63 22.78
C GLU A 130 20.36 22.32 21.45
N LEU A 131 21.35 22.56 20.57
CA LEU A 131 21.10 23.16 19.25
C LEU A 131 20.25 22.27 18.33
N ASP A 132 20.24 20.95 18.52
CA ASP A 132 19.45 20.01 17.72
C ASP A 132 17.95 20.33 17.83
N LYS A 133 17.49 20.77 19.02
CA LYS A 133 16.09 21.12 19.27
C LYS A 133 15.55 22.21 18.34
N LYS A 134 16.39 23.21 18.06
CA LYS A 134 16.01 24.31 17.16
C LYS A 134 15.76 23.81 15.73
N PHE A 135 16.67 23.01 15.19
CA PHE A 135 16.53 22.46 13.84
C PHE A 135 15.32 21.54 13.71
N ILE A 136 15.05 20.72 14.74
CA ILE A 136 13.87 19.85 14.80
C ILE A 136 12.59 20.69 14.83
N ALA A 137 12.54 21.74 15.67
CA ALA A 137 11.38 22.62 15.77
C ALA A 137 11.10 23.36 14.45
N ASP A 138 12.14 23.87 13.79
CA ASP A 138 12.02 24.57 12.52
C ASP A 138 11.49 23.65 11.41
N LEU A 139 11.99 22.40 11.32
CA LEU A 139 11.50 21.42 10.36
C LEU A 139 10.07 20.96 10.66
N ARG A 140 9.68 20.77 11.93
CA ARG A 140 8.31 20.47 12.32
C ARG A 140 7.34 21.57 11.88
N LYS A 141 7.74 22.84 12.09
CA LYS A 141 6.96 24.00 11.66
C LYS A 141 6.83 24.05 10.13
N TRP A 142 7.92 23.83 9.41
CA TRP A 142 7.90 23.79 7.96
C TRP A 142 7.03 22.65 7.44
N LEU A 143 7.10 21.48 8.06
CA LEU A 143 6.33 20.30 7.65
C LEU A 143 4.80 20.52 7.73
N THR A 144 4.33 21.37 8.65
CA THR A 144 2.88 21.68 8.74
C THR A 144 2.34 22.42 7.51
N GLY A 145 3.19 23.16 6.81
CA GLY A 145 2.85 23.87 5.56
C GLY A 145 3.40 23.20 4.30
N PHE A 146 4.05 22.06 4.44
CA PHE A 146 4.71 21.39 3.34
C PHE A 146 3.70 20.76 2.38
N GLN A 147 3.65 21.29 1.16
CA GLN A 147 2.91 20.70 0.05
C GLN A 147 3.92 20.10 -0.92
N LEU A 148 3.82 18.80 -1.12
CA LEU A 148 4.54 18.15 -2.20
C LEU A 148 3.96 18.64 -3.53
N ASN A 149 4.83 19.24 -4.37
CA ASN A 149 4.51 19.38 -5.80
C ASN A 149 4.62 17.98 -6.43
N THR A 150 3.68 17.12 -6.13
CA THR A 150 3.52 15.86 -6.84
C THR A 150 3.03 16.20 -8.23
N ASP A 151 3.85 15.87 -9.23
CA ASP A 151 3.41 15.95 -10.63
C ASP A 151 2.17 15.04 -10.73
N PRO A 152 0.97 15.59 -11.01
CA PRO A 152 -0.26 14.79 -11.09
C PRO A 152 -0.17 13.68 -12.15
N ASN A 153 0.79 13.75 -13.06
CA ASN A 153 1.00 12.75 -14.11
C ASN A 153 1.87 11.56 -13.67
N ASN A 154 2.39 11.55 -12.44
CA ASN A 154 3.37 10.55 -12.00
C ASN A 154 2.77 9.47 -11.08
N PHE A 155 1.46 9.39 -10.90
CA PHE A 155 0.80 8.30 -10.21
C PHE A 155 -0.39 7.79 -11.03
N GLN A 156 -0.74 6.53 -10.81
CA GLN A 156 -1.87 5.87 -11.47
C GLN A 156 -2.90 5.47 -10.42
N PHE A 157 -4.16 5.47 -10.82
CA PHE A 157 -5.24 4.90 -10.04
C PHE A 157 -5.28 3.37 -10.22
N LEU A 158 -5.88 2.65 -9.27
CA LEU A 158 -6.11 1.22 -9.41
C LEU A 158 -6.86 0.86 -10.70
N ARG A 159 -7.75 1.73 -11.16
CA ARG A 159 -8.47 1.55 -12.44
C ARG A 159 -7.56 1.56 -13.68
N GLU A 160 -6.32 1.99 -13.57
CA GLU A 160 -5.37 2.17 -14.68
C GLU A 160 -4.23 1.15 -14.65
N ILE A 161 -4.19 0.26 -13.64
CA ILE A 161 -3.11 -0.69 -13.49
C ILE A 161 -3.08 -1.70 -14.66
N LYS A 162 -1.87 -2.11 -15.00
CA LYS A 162 -1.61 -3.16 -16.01
C LYS A 162 -0.69 -4.21 -15.42
N GLU A 163 -0.94 -5.47 -15.81
CA GLU A 163 -0.18 -6.61 -15.32
C GLU A 163 1.30 -6.49 -15.70
N GLY A 164 2.18 -6.71 -14.73
CA GLY A 164 3.64 -6.70 -14.89
C GLY A 164 4.29 -5.32 -15.03
N GLN A 165 3.49 -4.25 -15.12
CA GLN A 165 4.03 -2.89 -15.24
C GLN A 165 4.49 -2.37 -13.88
N ARG A 166 5.64 -1.67 -13.86
CA ARG A 166 6.07 -0.86 -12.73
C ARG A 166 5.31 0.45 -12.74
N LEU A 167 4.70 0.78 -11.62
CA LEU A 167 3.86 1.96 -11.51
C LEU A 167 3.93 2.56 -10.10
N SER A 168 3.39 3.75 -9.95
CA SER A 168 3.27 4.43 -8.66
C SER A 168 1.79 4.55 -8.30
N LEU A 169 1.41 4.03 -7.12
CA LEU A 169 0.05 4.04 -6.62
C LEU A 169 -0.05 4.84 -5.33
N ILE A 170 -1.03 5.74 -5.26
CA ILE A 170 -1.40 6.42 -4.02
C ILE A 170 -2.65 5.74 -3.48
N CYS A 171 -2.48 4.99 -2.38
CA CYS A 171 -3.56 4.24 -1.77
C CYS A 171 -3.64 4.46 -0.26
N LYS A 172 -4.85 4.32 0.28
CA LYS A 172 -5.11 4.25 1.70
C LYS A 172 -4.91 2.83 2.20
N ILE A 173 -4.18 2.68 3.29
CA ILE A 173 -4.05 1.38 3.97
C ILE A 173 -5.34 1.10 4.73
N LEU A 174 -6.03 0.02 4.36
CA LEU A 174 -7.24 -0.44 5.01
C LEU A 174 -6.94 -1.36 6.19
N HIS A 175 -6.00 -2.29 5.99
CA HIS A 175 -5.59 -3.24 7.02
C HIS A 175 -4.19 -3.77 6.73
N ILE A 176 -3.52 -4.24 7.78
CA ILE A 176 -2.18 -4.86 7.70
C ILE A 176 -2.22 -6.10 8.57
N ARG A 177 -1.73 -7.22 8.05
CA ARG A 177 -1.59 -8.45 8.83
C ARG A 177 -0.29 -9.18 8.49
N GLU A 178 0.14 -10.04 9.38
CA GLU A 178 1.13 -11.08 9.11
C GLU A 178 0.40 -12.34 8.66
N GLY A 179 0.75 -12.88 7.48
CA GLY A 179 0.18 -14.11 6.95
C GLY A 179 0.80 -15.36 7.59
N ALA A 180 0.22 -16.53 7.30
CA ALA A 180 0.65 -17.83 7.84
C ALA A 180 2.11 -18.16 7.51
N GLU A 181 2.62 -17.73 6.38
CA GLU A 181 4.02 -17.91 5.94
C GLU A 181 4.97 -16.83 6.51
N LYS A 182 4.53 -16.05 7.50
CA LYS A 182 5.23 -14.89 8.06
C LYS A 182 5.55 -13.81 7.01
N GLU A 183 4.76 -13.73 5.98
CA GLU A 183 4.76 -12.64 5.01
C GLU A 183 3.89 -11.49 5.51
N TRP A 184 4.23 -10.26 5.16
CA TRP A 184 3.39 -9.12 5.45
C TRP A 184 2.40 -8.89 4.30
N ILE A 185 1.13 -8.78 4.64
CA ILE A 185 0.03 -8.54 3.70
C ILE A 185 -0.63 -7.21 4.06
N ILE A 186 -0.69 -6.31 3.09
CA ILE A 186 -1.28 -4.98 3.23
C ILE A 186 -2.48 -4.89 2.29
N PHE A 187 -3.62 -4.52 2.82
CA PHE A 187 -4.84 -4.26 2.05
C PHE A 187 -4.95 -2.77 1.79
N VAL A 188 -4.96 -2.39 0.52
CA VAL A 188 -4.96 -0.97 0.12
C VAL A 188 -6.06 -0.68 -0.90
N TRP A 189 -6.52 0.57 -0.93
CA TRP A 189 -7.52 1.03 -1.88
C TRP A 189 -7.40 2.54 -2.12
N ASP A 190 -7.68 2.99 -3.32
CA ASP A 190 -7.68 4.41 -3.71
C ASP A 190 -9.08 4.97 -4.00
N GLY A 191 -10.13 4.17 -3.81
CA GLY A 191 -11.52 4.54 -4.12
C GLY A 191 -11.94 4.18 -5.54
N THR A 192 -11.05 3.62 -6.37
CA THR A 192 -11.38 3.18 -7.74
C THR A 192 -11.31 1.66 -7.87
N ASP A 193 -11.82 1.13 -8.99
CA ASP A 193 -11.86 -0.30 -9.25
C ASP A 193 -10.77 -0.70 -10.24
N ALA A 194 -9.97 -1.72 -9.90
CA ALA A 194 -9.00 -2.30 -10.81
C ALA A 194 -9.70 -2.87 -12.07
N PRO A 195 -9.03 -2.85 -13.24
CA PRO A 195 -9.61 -3.40 -14.46
C PRO A 195 -10.02 -4.86 -14.28
N SER A 196 -11.20 -5.20 -14.78
CA SER A 196 -11.60 -6.61 -14.85
C SER A 196 -10.68 -7.34 -15.83
N LYS A 197 -10.17 -8.51 -15.45
CA LYS A 197 -9.44 -9.35 -16.40
C LYS A 197 -10.46 -10.00 -17.33
N LYS A 198 -10.31 -9.78 -18.64
CA LYS A 198 -11.15 -10.45 -19.62
C LYS A 198 -10.92 -11.95 -19.53
N ILE A 199 -11.98 -12.70 -19.32
CA ILE A 199 -11.96 -14.15 -19.41
C ILE A 199 -12.13 -14.50 -20.88
N GLN A 200 -11.04 -14.90 -21.52
CA GLN A 200 -11.03 -15.21 -22.98
C GLN A 200 -11.31 -16.67 -23.29
N THR A 201 -11.57 -17.51 -22.27
CA THR A 201 -11.80 -18.93 -22.46
C THR A 201 -13.21 -19.19 -22.99
N LYS A 202 -13.31 -20.04 -24.00
CA LYS A 202 -14.61 -20.58 -24.44
C LYS A 202 -15.18 -21.44 -23.31
N MET A 203 -16.50 -21.47 -23.21
CA MET A 203 -17.19 -22.26 -22.17
C MET A 203 -16.86 -23.75 -22.20
N THR A 204 -16.56 -24.29 -23.40
CA THR A 204 -16.11 -25.66 -23.62
C THR A 204 -14.74 -25.93 -23.00
N ASP A 205 -13.83 -24.98 -23.14
CA ASP A 205 -12.45 -25.13 -22.63
C ASP A 205 -12.39 -25.09 -21.09
N GLU A 206 -13.39 -24.44 -20.45
CA GLU A 206 -13.51 -24.38 -18.99
C GLU A 206 -14.15 -25.63 -18.38
N MET A 207 -14.95 -26.39 -19.13
CA MET A 207 -15.45 -27.68 -18.68
C MET A 207 -14.31 -28.70 -18.50
N ASP A 208 -13.30 -28.60 -19.39
CA ASP A 208 -12.12 -29.48 -19.35
C ASP A 208 -11.02 -28.93 -18.43
N ASN A 209 -10.98 -27.62 -18.23
CA ASN A 209 -9.98 -26.95 -17.37
C ASN A 209 -10.63 -25.78 -16.61
N PRO A 210 -11.40 -26.05 -15.55
CA PRO A 210 -12.11 -25.03 -14.80
C PRO A 210 -11.15 -24.03 -14.17
N LEU A 211 -11.49 -22.74 -14.25
CA LEU A 211 -10.72 -21.71 -13.56
C LEU A 211 -10.73 -21.98 -12.04
N PRO A 212 -9.59 -21.94 -11.39
CA PRO A 212 -9.52 -22.23 -9.98
C PRO A 212 -10.34 -21.21 -9.18
N LEU A 213 -11.08 -21.72 -8.20
CA LEU A 213 -11.76 -20.89 -7.21
C LEU A 213 -10.76 -19.99 -6.50
N GLN A 214 -11.13 -18.72 -6.38
CA GLN A 214 -10.28 -17.71 -5.77
C GLN A 214 -10.87 -17.30 -4.45
N LEU A 215 -10.22 -17.80 -3.42
CA LEU A 215 -10.59 -17.58 -2.06
C LEU A 215 -9.38 -17.05 -1.31
N GLU A 216 -9.58 -15.99 -0.53
CA GLU A 216 -8.57 -15.58 0.45
C GLU A 216 -8.19 -16.77 1.33
N LYS A 217 -6.91 -17.12 1.37
CA LYS A 217 -6.41 -18.27 2.12
C LYS A 217 -6.80 -18.21 3.59
N GLU A 218 -6.73 -17.01 4.16
CA GLU A 218 -7.05 -16.76 5.56
C GLU A 218 -8.15 -15.71 5.68
N PRO A 219 -9.27 -16.04 6.35
CA PRO A 219 -10.36 -15.08 6.51
C PRO A 219 -9.93 -13.90 7.36
N LEU A 220 -10.34 -12.72 6.95
CA LEU A 220 -10.25 -11.54 7.81
C LEU A 220 -11.41 -11.58 8.83
N PRO A 221 -11.17 -11.09 10.05
CA PRO A 221 -12.25 -10.89 11.03
C PRO A 221 -13.34 -9.98 10.49
N ARG A 222 -14.59 -10.21 10.89
CA ARG A 222 -15.74 -9.43 10.38
C ARG A 222 -15.67 -7.95 10.70
N ASP A 223 -15.18 -7.59 11.87
CA ASP A 223 -14.96 -6.21 12.26
C ASP A 223 -14.02 -5.47 11.30
N ILE A 224 -13.00 -6.16 10.78
CA ILE A 224 -12.11 -5.63 9.74
C ILE A 224 -12.83 -5.56 8.40
N LEU A 225 -13.51 -6.63 7.97
CA LEU A 225 -14.22 -6.66 6.69
C LEU A 225 -15.29 -5.57 6.60
N CYS A 226 -15.98 -5.23 7.69
CA CYS A 226 -16.96 -4.15 7.73
C CYS A 226 -16.35 -2.75 7.52
N THR A 227 -15.03 -2.62 7.60
CA THR A 227 -14.33 -1.37 7.26
C THR A 227 -13.99 -1.27 5.78
N PHE A 228 -14.09 -2.39 5.05
CA PHE A 228 -13.78 -2.45 3.62
C PHE A 228 -14.98 -1.99 2.77
N PRO A 229 -14.75 -1.57 1.52
CA PRO A 229 -15.84 -1.40 0.58
C PRO A 229 -16.51 -2.75 0.32
N SER A 230 -17.83 -2.78 0.22
CA SER A 230 -18.57 -4.00 -0.14
C SER A 230 -18.27 -4.44 -1.56
N VAL A 231 -18.09 -3.47 -2.43
CA VAL A 231 -17.77 -3.67 -3.86
C VAL A 231 -16.57 -2.81 -4.17
N GLY A 232 -15.55 -3.38 -4.75
CA GLY A 232 -14.36 -2.65 -5.12
C GLY A 232 -13.13 -3.53 -5.16
N SER A 233 -12.09 -3.02 -5.78
CA SER A 233 -10.83 -3.71 -5.90
C SER A 233 -9.92 -3.35 -4.73
N VAL A 234 -10.12 -3.99 -3.59
CA VAL A 234 -9.13 -3.92 -2.52
C VAL A 234 -7.89 -4.67 -3.00
N LEU A 235 -6.82 -3.90 -3.27
CA LEU A 235 -5.56 -4.49 -3.71
C LEU A 235 -4.84 -5.11 -2.52
N THR A 236 -4.53 -6.39 -2.62
CA THR A 236 -3.67 -7.10 -1.68
C THR A 236 -2.22 -6.88 -2.07
N VAL A 237 -1.44 -6.22 -1.22
CA VAL A 237 -0.02 -5.96 -1.44
C VAL A 237 0.80 -6.88 -0.55
N VAL A 238 1.69 -7.65 -1.16
CA VAL A 238 2.51 -8.63 -0.45
C VAL A 238 3.98 -8.21 -0.49
N LEU A 239 4.63 -8.33 0.65
CA LEU A 239 6.06 -8.15 0.75
C LEU A 239 6.75 -9.44 0.31
N GLY A 240 7.51 -9.38 -0.79
CA GLY A 240 8.20 -10.55 -1.36
C GLY A 240 9.17 -11.22 -0.39
N GLU A 241 9.41 -12.51 -0.60
CA GLU A 241 10.34 -13.32 0.17
C GLU A 241 11.74 -12.70 0.23
N GLY A 242 12.35 -12.67 1.38
CA GLY A 242 13.65 -12.06 1.65
C GLY A 242 13.62 -10.86 2.57
N ASN A 243 12.45 -10.29 2.82
CA ASN A 243 12.25 -9.16 3.74
C ASN A 243 11.54 -9.59 5.04
N LYS A 244 11.55 -10.87 5.35
CA LYS A 244 10.84 -11.50 6.49
C LYS A 244 11.10 -10.87 7.87
N ASN A 245 12.21 -10.14 8.02
CA ASN A 245 12.61 -9.53 9.30
C ASN A 245 12.45 -8.00 9.32
N LEU A 246 11.86 -7.45 8.29
CA LEU A 246 11.71 -6.00 8.18
C LEU A 246 10.28 -5.65 8.48
N GLY A 247 10.03 -5.54 9.77
CA GLY A 247 8.77 -4.97 10.23
C GLY A 247 8.52 -3.66 9.50
N LEU A 248 7.46 -3.62 8.71
CA LEU A 248 6.93 -2.37 8.18
C LEU A 248 6.23 -1.63 9.34
N GLY A 249 6.93 -1.54 10.49
CA GLY A 249 6.38 -1.05 11.76
C GLY A 249 5.88 0.39 11.71
N PHE A 250 6.26 1.13 10.66
CA PHE A 250 5.76 2.47 10.41
C PHE A 250 4.41 2.50 9.66
N LEU A 251 4.00 1.40 9.02
CA LEU A 251 2.73 1.34 8.33
C LEU A 251 1.58 1.22 9.34
N LYS A 252 0.60 2.08 9.20
CA LYS A 252 -0.60 2.09 10.04
C LYS A 252 -1.85 2.14 9.19
N THR A 253 -2.90 1.46 9.63
CA THR A 253 -4.24 1.56 9.03
C THR A 253 -4.69 3.02 8.97
N GLY A 254 -5.28 3.41 7.85
CA GLY A 254 -5.76 4.76 7.60
C GLY A 254 -4.73 5.72 6.99
N MET A 255 -3.46 5.32 6.88
CA MET A 255 -2.43 6.13 6.21
C MET A 255 -2.60 6.10 4.69
N TRP A 256 -2.30 7.25 4.06
CA TRP A 256 -2.12 7.36 2.62
C TRP A 256 -0.64 7.28 2.28
N LEU A 257 -0.29 6.38 1.37
CA LEU A 257 1.07 6.19 0.90
C LEU A 257 1.14 6.13 -0.61
N ASN A 258 2.22 6.65 -1.15
CA ASN A 258 2.60 6.41 -2.53
C ASN A 258 3.61 5.24 -2.58
N PHE A 259 3.19 4.15 -3.21
CA PHE A 259 4.02 2.98 -3.49
C PHE A 259 4.75 3.21 -4.81
N LEU A 260 5.99 3.68 -4.75
CA LEU A 260 6.81 3.95 -5.93
C LEU A 260 7.43 2.68 -6.49
N ASN A 261 7.25 2.43 -7.79
CA ASN A 261 7.76 1.24 -8.47
C ASN A 261 7.20 -0.08 -7.90
N ILE A 262 5.93 -0.11 -7.55
CA ILE A 262 5.22 -1.36 -7.25
C ILE A 262 4.95 -2.10 -8.56
N ILE A 263 4.92 -3.42 -8.51
CA ILE A 263 4.47 -4.26 -9.61
C ILE A 263 3.10 -4.83 -9.24
N CYS A 264 2.14 -4.70 -10.16
CA CYS A 264 0.84 -5.36 -10.02
C CYS A 264 0.80 -6.58 -10.94
N GLU A 265 0.39 -7.70 -10.39
CA GLU A 265 0.22 -8.97 -11.09
C GLU A 265 -1.17 -9.54 -10.82
N VAL A 266 -1.59 -10.47 -11.65
CA VAL A 266 -2.83 -11.22 -11.44
C VAL A 266 -2.46 -12.59 -10.93
N HIS A 267 -2.78 -12.85 -9.67
CA HIS A 267 -2.59 -14.15 -9.06
C HIS A 267 -3.96 -14.80 -8.82
N ALA A 268 -4.15 -15.98 -9.40
CA ALA A 268 -5.43 -16.68 -9.35
C ALA A 268 -6.63 -15.75 -9.73
N GLY A 269 -6.45 -14.80 -10.68
CA GLY A 269 -7.45 -13.87 -11.20
C GLY A 269 -7.73 -12.62 -10.35
N LEU A 270 -7.19 -12.54 -9.15
CA LEU A 270 -7.23 -11.34 -8.31
C LEU A 270 -5.98 -10.50 -8.50
N TRP A 271 -6.15 -9.19 -8.51
CA TRP A 271 -5.03 -8.27 -8.55
C TRP A 271 -4.25 -8.30 -7.23
N ARG A 272 -2.94 -8.38 -7.36
CA ARG A 272 -2.00 -8.40 -6.26
C ARG A 272 -0.85 -7.43 -6.55
N GLY A 273 -0.51 -6.59 -5.59
CA GLY A 273 0.69 -5.76 -5.62
C GLY A 273 1.86 -6.49 -4.96
N VAL A 274 3.04 -6.42 -5.56
CA VAL A 274 4.26 -7.02 -5.02
C VAL A 274 5.26 -5.93 -4.70
N LEU A 275 5.68 -5.86 -3.44
CA LEU A 275 6.77 -4.99 -3.00
C LEU A 275 8.11 -5.64 -3.31
N MET A 276 8.80 -5.09 -4.27
CA MET A 276 10.11 -5.54 -4.70
C MET A 276 11.22 -4.79 -3.95
N PRO A 277 12.48 -5.28 -3.94
CA PRO A 277 13.59 -4.57 -3.30
C PRO A 277 13.85 -3.15 -3.81
N PHE A 278 13.35 -2.80 -4.98
CA PHE A 278 13.44 -1.46 -5.57
C PHE A 278 12.19 -0.60 -5.31
N THR A 279 11.12 -1.17 -4.75
CA THR A 279 9.94 -0.41 -4.35
C THR A 279 10.31 0.55 -3.22
N LYS A 280 9.79 1.76 -3.28
CA LYS A 280 9.93 2.77 -2.23
C LYS A 280 8.56 3.19 -1.75
N LEU A 281 8.48 3.53 -0.48
CA LEU A 281 7.28 4.08 0.14
C LEU A 281 7.51 5.58 0.37
N ARG A 282 6.64 6.40 -0.18
CA ARG A 282 6.73 7.85 -0.06
C ARG A 282 5.63 8.35 0.85
N TYR A 283 6.01 9.21 1.79
CA TYR A 283 5.05 9.98 2.56
C TYR A 283 4.27 10.92 1.64
N VAL A 284 2.96 10.95 1.79
CA VAL A 284 2.08 11.89 1.10
C VAL A 284 1.22 12.58 2.16
N PRO A 285 1.34 13.90 2.34
CA PRO A 285 0.50 14.65 3.26
C PRO A 285 -0.99 14.51 2.89
N LYS A 286 -1.87 14.59 3.91
CA LYS A 286 -3.33 14.50 3.69
C LYS A 286 -3.86 15.64 2.82
N GLU A 287 -3.18 16.77 2.84
CA GLU A 287 -3.50 17.99 2.10
C GLU A 287 -3.01 17.95 0.65
N ASP A 288 -2.26 16.90 0.27
CA ASP A 288 -1.80 16.72 -1.11
C ASP A 288 -2.98 16.56 -2.06
N ARG A 289 -2.93 17.23 -3.22
CA ARG A 289 -4.03 17.23 -4.21
C ARG A 289 -4.39 15.82 -4.70
N CYS A 290 -3.40 14.96 -4.85
CA CYS A 290 -3.62 13.58 -5.29
C CYS A 290 -4.35 12.79 -4.21
N VAL A 291 -3.95 12.96 -2.94
CA VAL A 291 -4.62 12.32 -1.79
C VAL A 291 -6.04 12.83 -1.67
N LEU A 292 -6.28 14.14 -1.78
CA LEU A 292 -7.62 14.72 -1.74
C LEU A 292 -8.53 14.16 -2.86
N GLY A 293 -7.98 13.97 -4.06
CA GLY A 293 -8.68 13.31 -5.17
C GLY A 293 -9.07 11.87 -4.85
N CYS A 294 -8.11 11.06 -4.40
CA CYS A 294 -8.36 9.67 -3.98
C CYS A 294 -9.33 9.60 -2.80
N GLN A 295 -9.19 10.48 -1.81
CA GLN A 295 -10.05 10.51 -0.64
C GLN A 295 -11.50 10.83 -1.03
N ARG A 296 -11.72 11.75 -1.98
CA ARG A 296 -13.06 12.03 -2.49
C ARG A 296 -13.70 10.79 -3.11
N CYS A 297 -13.01 10.11 -4.03
CA CYS A 297 -13.51 8.88 -4.62
C CYS A 297 -13.80 7.81 -3.55
N TYR A 298 -12.94 7.72 -2.54
CA TYR A 298 -13.10 6.81 -1.41
C TYR A 298 -14.37 7.13 -0.59
N GLU A 299 -14.59 8.40 -0.24
CA GLU A 299 -15.72 8.84 0.56
C GLU A 299 -17.04 8.74 -0.22
N GLU A 300 -17.06 9.12 -1.50
CA GLU A 300 -18.21 8.93 -2.39
C GLU A 300 -18.65 7.47 -2.40
N ARG A 301 -17.71 6.54 -2.60
CA ARG A 301 -17.99 5.11 -2.65
C ARG A 301 -18.54 4.58 -1.32
N LEU A 302 -17.95 4.98 -0.19
CA LEU A 302 -18.40 4.52 1.13
C LEU A 302 -19.72 5.15 1.59
N SER A 303 -20.14 6.28 1.01
CA SER A 303 -21.42 6.93 1.31
C SER A 303 -22.61 6.28 0.61
N GLU A 304 -22.38 5.46 -0.41
CA GLU A 304 -23.45 4.71 -1.08
C GLU A 304 -24.16 3.75 -0.11
N LYS A 305 -25.42 3.42 -0.39
CA LYS A 305 -26.25 2.51 0.44
C LYS A 305 -25.54 1.19 0.77
N TRP A 306 -24.75 0.66 -0.18
CA TRP A 306 -23.99 -0.57 -0.06
C TRP A 306 -22.48 -0.31 -0.11
N GLY A 307 -22.06 0.87 0.31
CA GLY A 307 -20.66 1.29 0.19
C GLY A 307 -19.70 0.55 1.11
N ARG A 308 -20.18 -0.13 2.15
CA ARG A 308 -19.38 -0.94 3.07
C ARG A 308 -19.88 -2.36 3.13
N MET A 309 -18.97 -3.30 3.41
CA MET A 309 -19.31 -4.68 3.68
C MET A 309 -20.30 -4.74 4.85
N PRO A 310 -21.47 -5.38 4.68
CA PRO A 310 -22.47 -5.43 5.72
C PRO A 310 -22.00 -6.26 6.90
N TRP A 311 -22.38 -5.84 8.08
CA TRP A 311 -22.26 -6.65 9.30
C TRP A 311 -23.38 -7.68 9.29
N SER A 312 -23.12 -8.88 8.79
CA SER A 312 -24.10 -9.95 8.74
C SER A 312 -23.71 -11.11 9.66
N CYS A 313 -24.69 -11.67 10.31
CA CYS A 313 -24.55 -12.99 10.93
C CYS A 313 -24.82 -14.06 9.87
N PHE A 314 -24.24 -15.22 9.98
CA PHE A 314 -24.59 -16.37 9.14
C PHE A 314 -26.08 -16.67 9.33
N PRO A 315 -26.90 -16.57 8.29
CA PRO A 315 -28.29 -16.95 8.42
C PRO A 315 -28.39 -18.46 8.53
N SER A 316 -29.38 -18.93 9.24
CA SER A 316 -29.83 -20.30 9.03
C SER A 316 -30.39 -20.39 7.61
N PRO A 317 -29.94 -21.34 6.78
CA PRO A 317 -30.40 -21.44 5.41
C PRO A 317 -31.90 -21.66 5.38
N SER A 318 -32.61 -20.90 4.54
CA SER A 318 -34.02 -21.18 4.28
C SER A 318 -34.09 -22.35 3.31
N THR A 319 -34.79 -23.40 3.71
CA THR A 319 -35.11 -24.54 2.84
C THR A 319 -36.28 -24.23 1.88
N VAL A 320 -36.90 -23.08 2.06
CA VAL A 320 -38.07 -22.62 1.27
C VAL A 320 -37.61 -21.67 0.19
N THR A 321 -38.15 -21.82 -1.01
CA THR A 321 -37.99 -20.87 -2.11
C THR A 321 -38.87 -19.64 -1.83
N GLU A 322 -38.33 -18.65 -1.13
CA GLU A 322 -39.02 -17.41 -0.86
C GLU A 322 -38.72 -16.37 -1.93
N VAL A 323 -39.72 -15.61 -2.34
CA VAL A 323 -39.63 -14.57 -3.32
C VAL A 323 -39.16 -13.23 -2.66
N GLU A 324 -39.56 -13.04 -1.39
CA GLU A 324 -39.17 -11.85 -0.60
C GLU A 324 -38.02 -12.17 0.35
N HIS A 325 -36.89 -11.50 0.13
CA HIS A 325 -35.64 -11.76 0.87
C HIS A 325 -35.19 -10.58 1.75
N ASP A 326 -36.07 -9.66 2.08
CA ASP A 326 -35.70 -8.44 2.80
C ASP A 326 -35.12 -8.70 4.20
N HIS A 327 -35.53 -9.80 4.82
CA HIS A 327 -35.06 -10.23 6.14
C HIS A 327 -33.82 -11.12 6.11
N VAL A 328 -33.37 -11.55 4.92
CA VAL A 328 -32.18 -12.40 4.81
C VAL A 328 -30.93 -11.53 5.00
N PRO A 329 -30.06 -11.83 5.96
CA PRO A 329 -28.85 -11.07 6.17
C PRO A 329 -27.87 -11.23 5.00
N LEU A 330 -27.09 -10.19 4.75
CA LEU A 330 -26.07 -10.21 3.72
C LEU A 330 -24.85 -11.02 4.19
N VAL A 331 -24.31 -11.82 3.26
CA VAL A 331 -23.11 -12.63 3.47
C VAL A 331 -22.05 -12.34 2.41
N THR A 332 -20.80 -12.74 2.65
CA THR A 332 -19.72 -12.62 1.68
C THR A 332 -19.69 -13.82 0.73
N LEU A 333 -19.05 -13.69 -0.42
CA LEU A 333 -18.82 -14.82 -1.34
C LEU A 333 -18.01 -15.94 -0.67
N ARG A 334 -17.07 -15.59 0.23
CA ARG A 334 -16.35 -16.59 1.02
C ARG A 334 -17.31 -17.39 1.92
N ASP A 335 -18.23 -16.70 2.58
CA ASP A 335 -19.22 -17.38 3.45
C ASP A 335 -20.04 -18.40 2.65
N ILE A 336 -20.44 -18.03 1.41
CA ILE A 336 -21.16 -18.94 0.50
C ILE A 336 -20.30 -20.15 0.14
N LEU A 337 -19.04 -19.95 -0.23
CA LEU A 337 -18.15 -21.02 -0.66
C LEU A 337 -17.73 -21.96 0.46
N THR A 338 -17.72 -21.49 1.69
CA THR A 338 -17.35 -22.30 2.87
C THR A 338 -18.55 -22.88 3.60
N TYR A 339 -19.75 -22.58 3.14
CA TYR A 339 -20.98 -23.10 3.75
C TYR A 339 -21.12 -24.60 3.49
N PRO A 340 -21.46 -25.41 4.50
CA PRO A 340 -21.45 -26.86 4.36
C PRO A 340 -22.61 -27.43 3.54
N GLU A 341 -23.71 -26.68 3.37
CA GLU A 341 -24.88 -27.12 2.64
C GLU A 341 -24.90 -26.56 1.21
N VAL A 342 -25.17 -27.44 0.25
CA VAL A 342 -25.11 -27.12 -1.19
C VAL A 342 -26.37 -26.40 -1.70
N THR A 343 -27.50 -26.54 -1.00
CA THR A 343 -28.83 -26.09 -1.45
C THR A 343 -29.35 -24.89 -0.65
N ALA A 344 -28.46 -24.00 -0.22
CA ALA A 344 -28.86 -22.82 0.52
C ALA A 344 -29.02 -21.60 -0.41
N LYS A 345 -29.89 -20.67 -0.03
CA LYS A 345 -30.04 -19.35 -0.67
C LYS A 345 -29.39 -18.26 0.17
N PHE A 346 -28.67 -17.39 -0.48
CA PHE A 346 -27.92 -16.33 0.16
C PHE A 346 -28.21 -15.00 -0.52
N LYS A 347 -28.04 -13.93 0.24
CA LYS A 347 -28.07 -12.56 -0.24
C LYS A 347 -26.66 -11.97 -0.09
N CYS A 348 -26.08 -11.48 -1.18
CA CYS A 348 -24.73 -10.89 -1.16
C CYS A 348 -24.69 -9.64 -2.04
N VAL A 349 -23.73 -8.78 -1.75
CA VAL A 349 -23.39 -7.63 -2.58
C VAL A 349 -22.06 -7.92 -3.25
N MET A 350 -22.02 -7.85 -4.57
CA MET A 350 -20.88 -8.25 -5.36
C MET A 350 -20.74 -7.40 -6.61
N ARG A 351 -19.57 -7.40 -7.21
CA ARG A 351 -19.29 -6.77 -8.48
C ARG A 351 -19.30 -7.83 -9.59
N VAL A 352 -20.00 -7.55 -10.69
CA VAL A 352 -19.87 -8.35 -11.92
C VAL A 352 -18.63 -7.84 -12.67
N VAL A 353 -17.63 -8.69 -12.83
CA VAL A 353 -16.36 -8.35 -13.50
C VAL A 353 -16.29 -8.86 -14.93
N ALA A 354 -17.08 -9.89 -15.27
CA ALA A 354 -17.23 -10.39 -16.63
C ALA A 354 -18.55 -11.10 -16.81
N ALA A 355 -19.05 -11.11 -18.05
CA ALA A 355 -20.21 -11.91 -18.47
C ALA A 355 -19.83 -12.72 -19.72
N PHE A 356 -20.37 -13.93 -19.82
CA PHE A 356 -20.27 -14.73 -21.02
C PHE A 356 -21.65 -15.34 -21.36
N PRO A 357 -22.17 -15.09 -22.56
CA PRO A 357 -21.62 -14.22 -23.60
C PRO A 357 -21.39 -12.78 -23.12
N CYS A 358 -20.48 -12.03 -23.75
CA CYS A 358 -20.17 -10.64 -23.33
C CYS A 358 -21.20 -9.62 -23.84
N GLU A 359 -21.99 -9.99 -24.82
CA GLU A 359 -23.02 -9.14 -25.43
C GLU A 359 -24.40 -9.59 -24.94
N ALA A 360 -25.17 -8.66 -24.39
CA ALA A 360 -26.48 -8.94 -23.83
C ALA A 360 -27.46 -9.58 -24.84
N GLU A 361 -27.32 -9.23 -26.13
CA GLU A 361 -28.10 -9.78 -27.21
C GLU A 361 -27.94 -11.32 -27.36
N ASN A 362 -26.81 -11.84 -26.91
CA ASN A 362 -26.49 -13.27 -26.96
C ASN A 362 -26.84 -14.04 -25.69
N PHE A 363 -27.45 -13.39 -24.71
CA PHE A 363 -27.88 -14.05 -23.46
C PHE A 363 -29.01 -15.03 -23.69
N LEU A 364 -29.84 -14.75 -24.68
CA LEU A 364 -30.91 -15.67 -25.10
C LEU A 364 -30.34 -16.66 -26.11
N SER A 365 -30.36 -17.96 -25.75
CA SER A 365 -29.92 -19.02 -26.66
C SER A 365 -30.88 -19.15 -27.86
N PRO A 366 -30.45 -19.75 -28.97
CA PRO A 366 -31.31 -20.01 -30.12
C PRO A 366 -32.57 -20.85 -29.78
N VAL A 367 -32.56 -21.58 -28.67
CA VAL A 367 -33.67 -22.40 -28.14
C VAL A 367 -34.62 -21.56 -27.28
N GLY A 368 -34.39 -20.27 -27.12
CA GLY A 368 -35.26 -19.38 -26.34
C GLY A 368 -35.03 -19.42 -24.83
N THR A 369 -33.90 -19.95 -24.37
CA THR A 369 -33.57 -20.03 -22.96
C THR A 369 -32.40 -19.10 -22.64
N TYR A 370 -32.53 -18.30 -21.60
CA TYR A 370 -31.42 -17.49 -21.10
C TYR A 370 -30.32 -18.37 -20.48
N ARG A 371 -29.11 -18.13 -20.87
CA ARG A 371 -27.93 -18.83 -20.33
C ARG A 371 -26.73 -17.91 -20.27
N VAL A 372 -26.43 -17.41 -19.09
CA VAL A 372 -25.37 -16.45 -18.86
C VAL A 372 -24.48 -16.96 -17.74
N ARG A 373 -23.17 -16.89 -17.95
CA ARG A 373 -22.18 -17.05 -16.90
C ARG A 373 -21.67 -15.68 -16.50
N LEU A 374 -21.79 -15.32 -15.25
CA LEU A 374 -21.20 -14.14 -14.65
C LEU A 374 -19.96 -14.53 -13.87
N THR A 375 -18.90 -13.73 -13.99
CA THR A 375 -17.81 -13.73 -13.02
C THR A 375 -18.09 -12.61 -12.03
N ILE A 376 -18.26 -12.98 -10.79
CA ILE A 376 -18.61 -12.08 -9.69
C ILE A 376 -17.50 -12.07 -8.64
N GLU A 377 -17.29 -10.93 -8.03
CA GLU A 377 -16.30 -10.80 -6.96
C GLU A 377 -16.78 -9.87 -5.84
N ASP A 378 -16.25 -10.14 -4.66
CA ASP A 378 -16.23 -9.25 -3.51
C ASP A 378 -14.81 -9.23 -2.91
N PRO A 379 -14.50 -8.47 -1.84
CA PRO A 379 -13.18 -8.46 -1.22
C PRO A 379 -12.69 -9.82 -0.69
N THR A 380 -13.57 -10.84 -0.59
CA THR A 380 -13.24 -12.13 0.00
C THR A 380 -13.03 -13.24 -1.01
N ALA A 381 -13.66 -13.15 -2.21
CA ALA A 381 -13.58 -14.19 -3.23
C ALA A 381 -13.99 -13.72 -4.62
N ARG A 382 -13.63 -14.51 -5.62
CA ARG A 382 -14.14 -14.43 -6.99
C ARG A 382 -14.66 -15.79 -7.41
N VAL A 383 -15.87 -15.82 -7.98
CA VAL A 383 -16.53 -17.05 -8.39
C VAL A 383 -17.28 -16.87 -9.71
N HIS A 384 -17.63 -18.00 -10.34
CA HIS A 384 -18.55 -18.00 -11.47
C HIS A 384 -19.96 -18.31 -10.98
N ALA A 385 -20.92 -17.50 -11.38
CA ALA A 385 -22.33 -17.71 -11.18
C ALA A 385 -22.99 -17.96 -12.54
N PHE A 386 -23.92 -18.90 -12.57
CA PHE A 386 -24.69 -19.22 -13.78
C PHE A 386 -26.13 -18.76 -13.59
N LEU A 387 -26.57 -17.91 -14.51
CA LEU A 387 -27.98 -17.53 -14.64
C LEU A 387 -28.60 -18.40 -15.73
N TYR A 388 -29.72 -19.03 -15.40
CA TYR A 388 -30.36 -19.96 -16.30
C TYR A 388 -31.88 -19.71 -16.35
N ALA A 389 -32.48 -19.89 -17.51
CA ALA A 389 -33.92 -19.72 -17.78
C ALA A 389 -34.39 -18.30 -17.35
N GLU A 390 -35.43 -18.21 -16.54
CA GLU A 390 -36.05 -16.95 -16.13
C GLU A 390 -35.09 -16.06 -15.30
N ASP A 391 -34.19 -16.66 -14.53
CA ASP A 391 -33.19 -15.89 -13.73
C ASP A 391 -32.22 -15.09 -14.62
N GLY A 392 -32.02 -15.52 -15.86
CA GLY A 392 -31.18 -14.82 -16.85
C GLY A 392 -31.87 -13.66 -17.59
N ARG A 393 -33.15 -13.41 -17.30
CA ARG A 393 -33.96 -12.39 -17.96
C ARG A 393 -33.86 -11.02 -17.27
N ALA A 394 -33.36 -10.97 -16.05
CA ALA A 394 -33.35 -9.77 -15.18
C ALA A 394 -32.45 -8.65 -15.69
#